data_c017fc4a7f1ab8742531a667cdc7d6a7
#
_entry.id   c017fc4a7f1ab8742531a667cdc7d6a7
#
_cell.length_a   1.000
_cell.length_b   1.000
_cell.length_c   1.000
_cell.angle_alpha   90.00
_cell.angle_beta   90.00
_cell.angle_gamma   90.00
#
_symmetry.space_group_name_H-M   'P 1'
#
loop_
_entity.id
_entity.type
_entity.pdbx_description
1 polymer ?
#
loop_
_entity_poly.entity_id
_entity_poly.type
_entity_poly.pdbx_seq_one_letter_code
_entity_poly.pdbx_strand_id
1 'polypeptide(L)'
;MTVATITTDINIGPFKIPSNGQNMIMNNYANRAGIAVEIVIPEPMKSNVLATTQWLMEDMKIETIILCSIHQLPKKDEDFIKLKENLKNIEFHFALEGLSGKGTEFLDYCKKEAKSFDDAEHLSNDYSWSDLYKQINK
;
A
#
# COMPACT_ATOMS: atom_id res chain seq x y z
N MET A 1 4.78 21.37 5.70
CA MET A 1 4.88 19.88 5.62
C MET A 1 3.82 19.38 4.64
N THR A 2 4.23 18.75 3.57
CA THR A 2 3.28 18.33 2.53
C THR A 2 2.88 16.86 2.74
N VAL A 3 1.58 16.63 2.85
CA VAL A 3 0.99 15.31 3.01
C VAL A 3 0.29 14.93 1.71
N ALA A 4 0.67 13.82 1.12
CA ALA A 4 0.10 13.31 -0.11
C ALA A 4 -0.67 12.01 0.14
N THR A 5 -1.84 11.88 -0.45
CA THR A 5 -2.52 10.58 -0.59
C THR A 5 -2.29 10.06 -2.01
N ILE A 6 -2.15 8.75 -2.14
CA ILE A 6 -1.82 8.13 -3.42
C ILE A 6 -2.84 7.06 -3.75
N THR A 7 -3.46 7.19 -4.93
CA THR A 7 -4.33 6.14 -5.48
C THR A 7 -3.57 5.37 -6.56
N THR A 8 -3.82 4.09 -6.66
CA THR A 8 -3.20 3.23 -7.67
C THR A 8 -4.26 2.46 -8.43
N ASP A 9 -3.92 2.04 -9.64
CA ASP A 9 -4.81 1.26 -10.52
C ASP A 9 -4.41 -0.22 -10.51
N ILE A 10 -4.03 -0.73 -9.35
CA ILE A 10 -3.67 -2.14 -9.16
C ILE A 10 -4.58 -2.75 -8.10
N ASN A 11 -4.60 -4.09 -8.05
CA ASN A 11 -5.31 -4.80 -7.01
C ASN A 11 -4.64 -4.58 -5.65
N ILE A 12 -5.45 -4.36 -4.63
CA ILE A 12 -5.00 -4.22 -3.26
C ILE A 12 -5.33 -5.53 -2.54
N GLY A 13 -4.31 -6.40 -2.45
CA GLY A 13 -4.52 -7.77 -2.01
C GLY A 13 -5.47 -8.49 -2.96
N PRO A 14 -6.52 -9.17 -2.45
CA PRO A 14 -7.49 -9.87 -3.28
C PRO A 14 -8.55 -8.93 -3.88
N PHE A 15 -8.53 -7.64 -3.55
CA PHE A 15 -9.58 -6.70 -3.92
C PHE A 15 -9.11 -5.69 -4.96
N LYS A 16 -10.04 -5.31 -5.83
CA LYS A 16 -9.86 -4.16 -6.70
C LYS A 16 -10.69 -3.01 -6.13
N ILE A 17 -10.02 -2.00 -5.59
CA ILE A 17 -10.67 -0.84 -5.00
C ILE A 17 -10.54 0.33 -5.97
N PRO A 18 -11.64 0.88 -6.49
CA PRO A 18 -11.57 2.04 -7.39
C PRO A 18 -11.00 3.27 -6.68
N SER A 19 -10.49 4.22 -7.45
CA SER A 19 -9.82 5.42 -6.91
C SER A 19 -10.67 6.18 -5.91
N ASN A 20 -11.97 6.31 -6.16
CA ASN A 20 -12.89 6.98 -5.23
C ASN A 20 -12.95 6.25 -3.88
N GLY A 21 -12.98 4.93 -3.91
CA GLY A 21 -12.96 4.11 -2.69
C GLY A 21 -11.65 4.24 -1.94
N GLN A 22 -10.53 4.25 -2.65
CA GLN A 22 -9.23 4.47 -2.05
C GLN A 22 -9.15 5.84 -1.36
N ASN A 23 -9.64 6.88 -2.04
CA ASN A 23 -9.67 8.23 -1.47
C ASN A 23 -10.51 8.30 -0.20
N MET A 24 -11.68 7.65 -0.18
CA MET A 24 -12.53 7.59 1.00
C MET A 24 -11.82 6.92 2.18
N ILE A 25 -11.16 5.82 1.94
CA ILE A 25 -10.43 5.08 2.97
C ILE A 25 -9.30 5.94 3.54
N MET A 26 -8.51 6.55 2.67
CA MET A 26 -7.36 7.36 3.08
C MET A 26 -7.79 8.65 3.79
N ASN A 27 -8.83 9.31 3.31
CA ASN A 27 -9.34 10.53 3.93
C ASN A 27 -9.95 10.25 5.31
N ASN A 28 -10.67 9.15 5.45
CA ASN A 28 -11.20 8.72 6.74
C ASN A 28 -10.08 8.43 7.74
N TYR A 29 -9.04 7.74 7.29
CA TYR A 29 -7.86 7.51 8.10
C TYR A 29 -7.21 8.82 8.54
N ALA A 30 -6.96 9.72 7.59
CA ALA A 30 -6.33 11.02 7.87
C ALA A 30 -7.14 11.83 8.88
N ASN A 31 -8.46 11.88 8.74
CA ASN A 31 -9.33 12.59 9.67
C ASN A 31 -9.22 12.04 11.08
N ARG A 32 -9.19 10.72 11.22
CA ARG A 32 -9.08 10.08 12.55
C ARG A 32 -7.69 10.28 13.15
N ALA A 33 -6.66 10.32 12.33
CA ALA A 33 -5.29 10.52 12.77
C ALA A 33 -4.91 12.00 12.98
N GLY A 34 -5.81 12.92 12.64
CA GLY A 34 -5.53 14.36 12.75
C GLY A 34 -4.57 14.88 11.71
N ILE A 35 -4.52 14.24 10.54
CA ILE A 35 -3.60 14.59 9.45
C ILE A 35 -4.36 15.37 8.38
N ALA A 36 -3.84 16.53 7.98
CA ALA A 36 -4.41 17.32 6.89
C ALA A 36 -3.76 16.90 5.56
N VAL A 37 -4.58 16.38 4.65
CA VAL A 37 -4.14 16.01 3.31
C VAL A 37 -4.05 17.25 2.42
N GLU A 38 -2.91 17.44 1.77
CA GLU A 38 -2.65 18.62 0.94
C GLU A 38 -2.72 18.32 -0.55
N ILE A 39 -2.29 17.13 -0.97
CA ILE A 39 -2.32 16.74 -2.39
C ILE A 39 -2.78 15.30 -2.55
N VAL A 40 -3.36 15.02 -3.72
CA VAL A 40 -3.75 13.67 -4.14
C VAL A 40 -2.98 13.33 -5.41
N ILE A 41 -2.26 12.22 -5.39
CA ILE A 41 -1.45 11.78 -6.53
C ILE A 41 -2.03 10.49 -7.08
N PRO A 42 -2.63 10.50 -8.29
CA PRO A 42 -3.00 9.27 -8.96
C PRO A 42 -1.78 8.65 -9.65
N GLU A 43 -1.46 7.41 -9.30
CA GLU A 43 -0.41 6.65 -9.99
C GLU A 43 -1.05 5.89 -11.15
N PRO A 44 -0.69 6.20 -12.40
CA PRO A 44 -1.36 5.62 -13.56
C PRO A 44 -0.85 4.22 -13.91
N MET A 45 -1.63 3.53 -14.72
CA MET A 45 -1.17 2.42 -15.56
C MET A 45 -0.66 1.18 -14.85
N LYS A 46 -1.37 0.69 -13.83
CA LYS A 46 -1.00 -0.56 -13.14
C LYS A 46 0.41 -0.54 -12.55
N SER A 47 0.93 0.66 -12.31
CA SER A 47 2.24 0.83 -11.70
C SER A 47 2.12 0.75 -10.19
N ASN A 48 2.89 -0.13 -9.59
CA ASN A 48 3.03 -0.17 -8.14
C ASN A 48 4.40 0.33 -7.67
N VAL A 49 5.12 1.03 -8.56
CA VAL A 49 6.45 1.57 -8.24
C VAL A 49 6.39 3.00 -7.72
N LEU A 50 5.21 3.60 -7.71
CA LEU A 50 5.00 4.99 -7.28
C LEU A 50 5.89 5.97 -8.04
N ALA A 51 5.99 5.78 -9.36
CA ALA A 51 6.91 6.56 -10.20
C ALA A 51 6.59 8.06 -10.19
N THR A 52 5.31 8.41 -10.31
CA THR A 52 4.89 9.81 -10.28
C THR A 52 5.20 10.45 -8.94
N THR A 53 4.95 9.74 -7.85
CA THR A 53 5.25 10.20 -6.50
C THR A 53 6.74 10.42 -6.32
N GLN A 54 7.57 9.47 -6.74
CA GLN A 54 9.03 9.60 -6.64
C GLN A 54 9.53 10.80 -7.47
N TRP A 55 8.93 11.03 -8.64
CA TRP A 55 9.28 12.15 -9.50
C TRP A 55 8.89 13.50 -8.89
N LEU A 56 7.75 13.57 -8.21
CA LEU A 56 7.24 14.82 -7.62
C LEU A 56 7.82 15.14 -6.23
N MET A 57 8.59 14.23 -5.65
CA MET A 57 9.07 14.33 -4.27
C MET A 57 9.70 15.66 -3.92
N GLU A 58 10.68 16.12 -4.72
CA GLU A 58 11.43 17.34 -4.44
C GLU A 58 10.60 18.58 -4.72
N ASP A 59 9.91 18.62 -5.86
CA ASP A 59 9.14 19.77 -6.30
C ASP A 59 7.99 20.09 -5.34
N MET A 60 7.32 19.05 -4.83
CA MET A 60 6.16 19.18 -3.96
C MET A 60 6.53 19.14 -2.48
N LYS A 61 7.79 18.90 -2.15
CA LYS A 61 8.29 18.82 -0.77
C LYS A 61 7.45 17.86 0.09
N ILE A 62 7.20 16.69 -0.45
CA ILE A 62 6.39 15.66 0.22
C ILE A 62 7.18 15.11 1.40
N GLU A 63 6.59 15.08 2.58
CA GLU A 63 7.18 14.54 3.79
C GLU A 63 6.40 13.34 4.32
N THR A 64 5.12 13.27 3.99
CA THR A 64 4.24 12.19 4.45
C THR A 64 3.42 11.66 3.28
N ILE A 65 3.34 10.34 3.18
CA ILE A 65 2.57 9.63 2.17
C ILE A 65 1.55 8.74 2.87
N ILE A 66 0.29 8.84 2.44
CA ILE A 66 -0.76 7.93 2.89
C ILE A 66 -1.13 7.03 1.71
N LEU A 67 -1.02 5.73 1.92
CA LEU A 67 -1.48 4.70 1.00
C LEU A 67 -2.65 3.96 1.62
N CYS A 68 -3.47 3.37 0.78
CA CYS A 68 -4.61 2.57 1.23
C CYS A 68 -4.15 1.31 1.96
N SER A 69 -3.12 0.64 1.43
CA SER A 69 -2.68 -0.66 1.94
C SER A 69 -1.21 -0.92 1.62
N ILE A 70 -0.58 -1.75 2.46
CA ILE A 70 0.78 -2.27 2.23
C ILE A 70 0.88 -3.05 0.92
N HIS A 71 -0.24 -3.56 0.40
CA HIS A 71 -0.28 -4.28 -0.88
C HIS A 71 0.00 -3.38 -2.09
N GLN A 72 0.06 -2.07 -1.89
CA GLN A 72 0.45 -1.12 -2.94
C GLN A 72 1.97 -0.95 -3.07
N LEU A 73 2.75 -1.57 -2.18
CA LEU A 73 4.20 -1.58 -2.32
C LEU A 73 4.63 -2.41 -3.53
N PRO A 74 5.76 -2.05 -4.18
CA PRO A 74 6.25 -2.79 -5.35
C PRO A 74 6.47 -4.28 -5.02
N LYS A 75 6.01 -5.15 -5.91
CA LYS A 75 6.19 -6.60 -5.76
C LYS A 75 7.56 -7.06 -6.18
N LYS A 76 8.15 -6.41 -7.20
CA LYS A 76 9.50 -6.74 -7.66
C LYS A 76 10.54 -6.18 -6.71
N ASP A 77 11.49 -7.00 -6.33
CA ASP A 77 12.54 -6.61 -5.38
C ASP A 77 13.33 -5.39 -5.86
N GLU A 78 13.66 -5.32 -7.14
CA GLU A 78 14.39 -4.19 -7.72
C GLU A 78 13.64 -2.87 -7.55
N ASP A 79 12.35 -2.88 -7.83
CA ASP A 79 11.50 -1.70 -7.70
C ASP A 79 11.34 -1.28 -6.24
N PHE A 80 11.21 -2.26 -5.35
CA PHE A 80 11.08 -2.00 -3.93
C PHE A 80 12.36 -1.41 -3.35
N ILE A 81 13.53 -1.90 -3.76
CA ILE A 81 14.83 -1.36 -3.35
C ILE A 81 14.96 0.10 -3.75
N LYS A 82 14.58 0.45 -4.98
CA LYS A 82 14.58 1.84 -5.46
C LYS A 82 13.65 2.72 -4.65
N LEU A 83 12.45 2.24 -4.38
CA LEU A 83 11.48 2.99 -3.59
C LEU A 83 12.01 3.26 -2.19
N LYS A 84 12.56 2.27 -1.52
CA LYS A 84 13.14 2.44 -0.19
C LYS A 84 14.25 3.48 -0.17
N GLU A 85 15.13 3.43 -1.16
CA GLU A 85 16.25 4.37 -1.26
C GLU A 85 15.75 5.80 -1.47
N ASN A 86 14.83 5.98 -2.40
CA ASN A 86 14.32 7.30 -2.76
C ASN A 86 13.39 7.91 -1.71
N LEU A 87 12.68 7.08 -0.96
CA LEU A 87 11.68 7.53 0.00
C LEU A 87 12.03 7.22 1.46
N LYS A 88 13.30 6.98 1.76
CA LYS A 88 13.75 6.59 3.11
C LYS A 88 13.46 7.61 4.20
N ASN A 89 13.33 8.88 3.84
CA ASN A 89 13.06 9.98 4.78
C ASN A 89 11.59 10.36 4.87
N ILE A 90 10.71 9.61 4.18
CA ILE A 90 9.29 9.88 4.12
C ILE A 90 8.57 9.07 5.19
N GLU A 91 7.61 9.70 5.88
CA GLU A 91 6.70 9.00 6.76
C GLU A 91 5.58 8.36 5.96
N PHE A 92 5.40 7.05 6.11
CA PHE A 92 4.36 6.30 5.43
C PHE A 92 3.24 5.94 6.40
N HIS A 93 2.01 6.04 5.90
CA HIS A 93 0.81 5.56 6.57
C HIS A 93 0.06 4.61 5.64
N PHE A 94 -0.33 3.46 6.17
CA PHE A 94 -1.12 2.47 5.43
C PHE A 94 -2.48 2.36 6.12
N ALA A 95 -3.49 2.92 5.48
CA ALA A 95 -4.79 3.17 6.11
C ALA A 95 -5.51 1.88 6.55
N LEU A 96 -5.54 0.86 5.69
CA LEU A 96 -6.27 -0.38 6.00
C LEU A 96 -5.63 -1.17 7.13
N GLU A 97 -4.30 -1.22 7.18
CA GLU A 97 -3.58 -1.95 8.22
C GLU A 97 -3.36 -1.14 9.49
N GLY A 98 -3.53 0.17 9.41
CA GLY A 98 -3.27 1.05 10.54
C GLY A 98 -1.79 1.13 10.91
N LEU A 99 -0.91 0.91 9.96
CA LEU A 99 0.54 0.95 10.16
C LEU A 99 1.10 2.30 9.74
N SER A 100 2.05 2.81 10.51
CA SER A 100 2.76 4.04 10.15
C SER A 100 4.20 3.99 10.62
N GLY A 101 5.09 4.63 9.88
CA GLY A 101 6.50 4.68 10.23
C GLY A 101 7.35 5.28 9.13
N LYS A 102 8.65 5.27 9.34
CA LYS A 102 9.64 5.86 8.45
C LYS A 102 10.87 4.98 8.37
N GLY A 103 11.51 4.99 7.22
CA GLY A 103 12.78 4.32 7.02
C GLY A 103 12.69 2.93 6.42
N THR A 104 13.86 2.39 6.05
CA THR A 104 13.96 1.14 5.32
C THR A 104 13.50 -0.06 6.14
N GLU A 105 13.78 -0.09 7.43
CA GLU A 105 13.35 -1.20 8.30
C GLU A 105 11.82 -1.28 8.39
N PHE A 106 11.14 -0.14 8.50
CA PHE A 106 9.69 -0.10 8.53
C PHE A 106 9.10 -0.60 7.22
N LEU A 107 9.64 -0.15 6.09
CA LEU A 107 9.16 -0.58 4.76
C LEU A 107 9.42 -2.06 4.53
N ASP A 108 10.55 -2.58 4.99
CA ASP A 108 10.85 -4.02 4.93
C ASP A 108 9.83 -4.84 5.73
N TYR A 109 9.46 -4.35 6.91
CA TYR A 109 8.41 -4.97 7.74
C TYR A 109 7.08 -5.03 6.98
N CYS A 110 6.66 -3.90 6.39
CA CYS A 110 5.41 -3.83 5.63
C CYS A 110 5.43 -4.75 4.42
N LYS A 111 6.54 -4.81 3.70
CA LYS A 111 6.71 -5.70 2.56
C LYS A 111 6.61 -7.16 2.96
N LYS A 112 7.22 -7.53 4.08
CA LYS A 112 7.16 -8.87 4.62
C LYS A 112 5.74 -9.27 5.00
N GLU A 113 4.98 -8.37 5.61
CA GLU A 113 3.58 -8.60 5.96
C GLU A 113 2.72 -8.81 4.71
N ALA A 114 2.92 -7.96 3.68
CA ALA A 114 2.21 -8.10 2.42
C ALA A 114 2.52 -9.43 1.74
N LYS A 115 3.78 -9.84 1.73
CA LYS A 115 4.20 -11.12 1.16
C LYS A 115 3.60 -12.30 1.91
N SER A 116 3.57 -12.23 3.24
CA SER A 116 2.96 -13.29 4.06
C SER A 116 1.49 -13.47 3.74
N PHE A 117 0.76 -12.38 3.50
CA PHE A 117 -0.63 -12.43 3.08
C PHE A 117 -0.77 -13.07 1.70
N ASP A 118 0.07 -12.68 0.74
CA ASP A 118 0.06 -13.24 -0.62
C ASP A 118 0.35 -14.75 -0.60
N ASP A 119 1.30 -15.19 0.21
CA ASP A 119 1.65 -16.59 0.36
C ASP A 119 0.48 -17.39 0.98
N ALA A 120 -0.18 -16.83 1.99
CA ALA A 120 -1.35 -17.45 2.62
C ALA A 120 -2.53 -17.56 1.63
N GLU A 121 -2.76 -16.53 0.82
CA GLU A 121 -3.78 -16.55 -0.23
C GLU A 121 -3.47 -17.62 -1.27
N HIS A 122 -2.22 -17.75 -1.67
CA HIS A 122 -1.77 -18.76 -2.63
C HIS A 122 -2.02 -20.16 -2.09
N LEU A 123 -1.71 -20.41 -0.83
CA LEU A 123 -1.99 -21.67 -0.16
C LEU A 123 -3.51 -21.96 -0.12
N SER A 124 -4.31 -20.94 0.14
CA SER A 124 -5.78 -21.07 0.16
C SER A 124 -6.33 -21.46 -1.21
N ASN A 125 -5.75 -20.94 -2.29
CA ASN A 125 -6.15 -21.25 -3.65
C ASN A 125 -5.78 -22.68 -4.08
N ASP A 126 -4.77 -23.27 -3.44
CA ASP A 126 -4.36 -24.66 -3.70
C ASP A 126 -5.31 -25.68 -3.05
N TYR A 127 -6.16 -25.22 -2.12
CA TYR A 127 -7.20 -26.08 -1.53
C TYR A 127 -8.50 -25.95 -2.30
N SER A 128 -9.07 -27.09 -2.68
CA SER A 128 -10.43 -27.11 -3.19
C SER A 128 -11.40 -26.79 -2.05
N TRP A 129 -12.27 -25.80 -2.25
CA TRP A 129 -13.30 -25.46 -1.28
C TRP A 129 -14.23 -26.64 -0.97
N SER A 130 -14.44 -27.52 -1.95
CA SER A 130 -15.23 -28.73 -1.74
C SER A 130 -14.55 -29.71 -0.77
N ASP A 131 -13.22 -29.83 -0.85
CA ASP A 131 -12.45 -30.68 0.08
C ASP A 131 -12.47 -30.11 1.49
N LEU A 132 -12.31 -28.79 1.62
CA LEU A 132 -12.40 -28.11 2.90
C LEU A 132 -13.78 -28.28 3.53
N TYR A 133 -14.83 -28.13 2.72
CA TYR A 133 -16.21 -28.32 3.15
C TYR A 133 -16.46 -29.74 3.65
N LYS A 134 -15.93 -30.73 2.97
CA LYS A 134 -16.03 -32.14 3.39
C LYS A 134 -15.33 -32.38 4.72
N GLN A 135 -14.18 -31.73 4.95
CA GLN A 135 -13.46 -31.87 6.23
C GLN A 135 -14.26 -31.29 7.39
N ILE A 136 -14.93 -30.13 7.18
CA ILE A 136 -15.72 -29.46 8.20
C ILE A 136 -16.98 -30.26 8.56
N ASN A 137 -17.59 -30.94 7.61
CA ASN A 137 -18.86 -31.65 7.78
C ASN A 137 -18.71 -33.17 8.05
N LYS A 138 -17.55 -33.64 8.37
CA LYS A 138 -17.32 -35.01 8.80
C LYS A 138 -17.76 -35.26 10.22
#